data_c6b3033e093672d2dbc21da9f713a5d0
#
_entry.id   c6b3033e093672d2dbc21da9f713a5d0
#
_cell.length_a   1.000
_cell.length_b   1.000
_cell.length_c   1.000
_cell.angle_alpha   90.00
_cell.angle_beta   90.00
_cell.angle_gamma   90.00
#
_symmetry.space_group_name_H-M   'P 1'
#
loop_
_entity.id
_entity.type
_entity.pdbx_description
1 polymer ?
#
loop_
_entity_poly.entity_id
_entity_poly.type
_entity_poly.pdbx_seq_one_letter_code
_entity_poly.pdbx_strand_id
1 'polypeptide(L)'
;MAVAAVVAVLFWPESVAMPKPKGYPRVQIPADKSPSYLDAQPFTVAHHSSAQWEAKGTQPGWGDLVYPFCRGRVQFTYLPVRGNLSALIDDAQDLALRHNVAADGMSQRVYVNDSLKVYGILFRIGGNAASGLQFYATDSARHFVRGALYIYAHPNSDSLAPVHEFFEGEFTRYLETLEWRGASGRP
;
A
#
# COMPACT_ATOMS: atom_id res chain seq x y z
N MET A 1 21.85 -66.98 -3.47
CA MET A 1 21.69 -65.87 -4.42
C MET A 1 20.24 -65.31 -4.41
N ALA A 2 19.18 -66.10 -4.33
CA ALA A 2 17.80 -65.65 -4.33
C ALA A 2 17.38 -64.84 -3.06
N VAL A 3 17.89 -65.17 -1.87
CA VAL A 3 17.55 -64.53 -0.61
C VAL A 3 18.08 -63.06 -0.53
N ALA A 4 19.26 -62.80 -1.10
CA ALA A 4 19.83 -61.46 -1.14
C ALA A 4 19.06 -60.46 -2.00
N ALA A 5 18.41 -60.96 -3.08
CA ALA A 5 17.58 -60.11 -3.95
C ALA A 5 16.27 -59.73 -3.28
N VAL A 6 15.66 -60.60 -2.46
CA VAL A 6 14.42 -60.30 -1.73
C VAL A 6 14.65 -59.28 -0.62
N VAL A 7 15.79 -59.35 0.07
CA VAL A 7 16.14 -58.36 1.11
C VAL A 7 16.38 -56.98 0.51
N ALA A 8 17.00 -56.86 -0.66
CA ALA A 8 17.22 -55.58 -1.35
C ALA A 8 15.94 -54.89 -1.77
N VAL A 9 14.88 -55.66 -2.10
CA VAL A 9 13.56 -55.08 -2.47
C VAL A 9 12.79 -54.60 -1.24
N LEU A 10 12.93 -55.28 -0.08
CA LEU A 10 12.24 -54.94 1.16
C LEU A 10 12.87 -53.71 1.88
N PHE A 11 14.12 -53.40 1.59
CA PHE A 11 14.83 -52.25 2.15
C PHE A 11 15.08 -51.12 1.11
N TRP A 12 14.41 -51.17 -0.06
CA TRP A 12 14.49 -50.03 -0.95
C TRP A 12 13.83 -48.84 -0.28
N PRO A 13 14.55 -47.71 -0.06
CA PRO A 13 13.95 -46.55 0.58
C PRO A 13 12.81 -46.06 -0.33
N GLU A 14 11.58 -46.13 0.17
CA GLU A 14 10.47 -45.44 -0.47
C GLU A 14 10.90 -43.98 -0.65
N SER A 15 10.94 -43.55 -1.88
CA SER A 15 11.17 -42.11 -2.16
C SER A 15 10.03 -41.34 -1.51
N VAL A 16 10.30 -40.78 -0.34
CA VAL A 16 9.35 -39.87 0.31
C VAL A 16 9.12 -38.74 -0.66
N ALA A 17 8.03 -38.83 -1.40
CA ALA A 17 7.60 -37.73 -2.26
C ALA A 17 7.28 -36.54 -1.36
N MET A 18 8.24 -35.62 -1.20
CA MET A 18 7.96 -34.37 -0.56
C MET A 18 6.89 -33.63 -1.39
N PRO A 19 5.72 -33.33 -0.81
CA PRO A 19 4.71 -32.55 -1.52
C PRO A 19 5.35 -31.24 -1.95
N LYS A 20 5.27 -30.92 -3.24
CA LYS A 20 5.71 -29.60 -3.71
C LYS A 20 4.95 -28.54 -2.93
N PRO A 21 5.62 -27.49 -2.43
CA PRO A 21 4.94 -26.40 -1.76
C PRO A 21 3.86 -25.86 -2.71
N LYS A 22 2.68 -25.57 -2.16
CA LYS A 22 1.57 -25.01 -2.94
C LYS A 22 2.07 -23.71 -3.58
N GLY A 23 2.15 -23.69 -4.91
CA GLY A 23 2.43 -22.47 -5.65
C GLY A 23 1.25 -21.53 -5.52
N TYR A 24 1.49 -20.32 -5.00
CA TYR A 24 0.49 -19.27 -5.01
C TYR A 24 0.35 -18.69 -6.41
N PRO A 25 -0.86 -18.32 -6.86
CA PRO A 25 -1.05 -17.65 -8.14
C PRO A 25 -0.24 -16.36 -8.14
N ARG A 26 0.65 -16.22 -9.13
CA ARG A 26 1.49 -15.04 -9.29
C ARG A 26 0.62 -13.88 -9.78
N VAL A 27 0.50 -12.83 -8.98
CA VAL A 27 -0.16 -11.60 -9.41
C VAL A 27 0.69 -10.97 -10.52
N GLN A 28 0.10 -10.79 -11.71
CA GLN A 28 0.75 -10.08 -12.81
C GLN A 28 0.47 -8.59 -12.64
N ILE A 29 1.52 -7.81 -12.39
CA ILE A 29 1.44 -6.35 -12.35
C ILE A 29 1.44 -5.86 -13.80
N PRO A 30 0.39 -5.13 -14.25
CA PRO A 30 0.37 -4.57 -15.60
C PRO A 30 1.52 -3.59 -15.81
N ALA A 31 2.02 -3.48 -17.04
CA ALA A 31 2.98 -2.44 -17.36
C ALA A 31 2.33 -1.06 -17.28
N ASP A 32 2.99 -0.11 -16.63
CA ASP A 32 2.56 1.30 -16.61
C ASP A 32 2.92 1.95 -17.96
N LYS A 33 1.94 2.17 -18.79
CA LYS A 33 2.14 2.77 -20.12
C LYS A 33 2.43 4.27 -20.06
N SER A 34 1.77 4.94 -19.11
CA SER A 34 1.94 6.36 -18.80
C SER A 34 1.23 6.62 -17.48
N PRO A 35 1.84 7.32 -16.53
CA PRO A 35 1.18 7.63 -15.28
C PRO A 35 -0.10 8.45 -15.56
N SER A 36 -1.18 8.09 -14.92
CA SER A 36 -2.42 8.83 -14.91
C SER A 36 -2.42 9.80 -13.73
N TYR A 37 -3.19 10.89 -13.85
CA TYR A 37 -3.30 11.87 -12.76
C TYR A 37 -4.72 11.85 -12.20
N LEU A 38 -4.81 11.63 -10.90
CA LEU A 38 -6.04 11.82 -10.15
C LEU A 38 -6.18 13.30 -9.82
N ASP A 39 -7.32 13.89 -10.22
CA ASP A 39 -7.76 15.20 -9.72
C ASP A 39 -8.91 14.98 -8.73
N ALA A 40 -8.56 14.83 -7.47
CA ALA A 40 -9.52 14.56 -6.40
C ALA A 40 -9.97 15.82 -5.67
N GLN A 41 -9.55 17.00 -6.15
CA GLN A 41 -9.77 18.27 -5.45
C GLN A 41 -9.97 18.13 -3.92
N PRO A 42 -9.13 18.78 -3.09
CA PRO A 42 -8.24 19.88 -3.45
C PRO A 42 -6.77 19.47 -3.68
N PHE A 43 -6.51 18.25 -4.12
CA PHE A 43 -5.17 17.78 -4.47
C PHE A 43 -5.16 16.99 -5.78
N THR A 44 -3.98 16.86 -6.37
CA THR A 44 -3.71 15.94 -7.49
C THR A 44 -2.55 15.05 -7.16
N VAL A 45 -2.57 13.82 -7.68
CA VAL A 45 -1.46 12.88 -7.56
C VAL A 45 -1.35 12.02 -8.82
N ALA A 46 -0.12 11.66 -9.22
CA ALA A 46 0.09 10.67 -10.27
C ALA A 46 -0.10 9.26 -9.68
N HIS A 47 -0.69 8.37 -10.48
CA HIS A 47 -0.91 6.98 -10.11
C HIS A 47 -0.72 6.06 -11.33
N HIS A 48 -0.59 4.77 -11.09
CA HIS A 48 -0.50 3.76 -12.14
C HIS A 48 -1.77 3.75 -13.02
N SER A 49 -1.58 3.64 -14.33
CA SER A 49 -2.65 3.73 -15.35
C SER A 49 -3.77 2.68 -15.22
N SER A 50 -3.53 1.57 -14.49
CA SER A 50 -4.54 0.55 -14.22
C SER A 50 -5.47 0.88 -13.06
N ALA A 51 -5.18 1.93 -12.28
CA ALA A 51 -6.01 2.33 -11.15
C ALA A 51 -7.24 3.10 -11.60
N GLN A 52 -8.33 2.95 -10.86
CA GLN A 52 -9.60 3.62 -11.08
C GLN A 52 -10.01 4.38 -9.83
N TRP A 53 -10.41 5.64 -9.98
CA TRP A 53 -10.90 6.43 -8.85
C TRP A 53 -12.38 6.19 -8.61
N GLU A 54 -12.71 5.85 -7.37
CA GLU A 54 -14.08 5.75 -6.87
C GLU A 54 -14.28 6.78 -5.76
N ALA A 55 -14.97 7.90 -6.08
CA ALA A 55 -15.28 8.91 -5.07
C ALA A 55 -16.21 8.35 -3.99
N LYS A 56 -16.00 8.74 -2.73
CA LYS A 56 -16.85 8.37 -1.60
C LYS A 56 -17.61 9.57 -1.05
N GLY A 57 -18.91 9.50 -1.14
CA GLY A 57 -19.78 10.57 -0.66
C GLY A 57 -19.65 11.87 -1.47
N THR A 58 -19.94 13.00 -0.83
CA THR A 58 -19.91 14.33 -1.44
C THR A 58 -18.68 15.16 -1.03
N GLN A 59 -17.83 14.62 -0.16
CA GLN A 59 -16.67 15.34 0.33
C GLN A 59 -15.53 15.28 -0.70
N PRO A 60 -14.97 16.41 -1.14
CA PRO A 60 -13.86 16.42 -2.06
C PRO A 60 -12.61 15.77 -1.44
N GLY A 61 -11.86 15.03 -2.25
CA GLY A 61 -10.66 14.35 -1.80
C GLY A 61 -10.90 13.07 -0.97
N TRP A 62 -12.17 12.62 -0.87
CA TRP A 62 -12.53 11.34 -0.27
C TRP A 62 -12.86 10.32 -1.33
N GLY A 63 -12.16 9.19 -1.32
CA GLY A 63 -12.38 8.12 -2.28
C GLY A 63 -11.29 7.07 -2.25
N ASP A 64 -11.43 6.12 -3.15
CA ASP A 64 -10.51 5.00 -3.28
C ASP A 64 -9.89 4.97 -4.68
N LEU A 65 -8.57 4.80 -4.76
CA LEU A 65 -7.90 4.31 -5.95
C LEU A 65 -7.94 2.79 -5.94
N VAL A 66 -8.70 2.20 -6.84
CA VAL A 66 -8.91 0.76 -6.95
C VAL A 66 -7.97 0.16 -7.98
N TYR A 67 -7.27 -0.91 -7.61
CA TYR A 67 -6.35 -1.67 -8.44
C TYR A 67 -6.91 -3.07 -8.68
N PRO A 68 -7.69 -3.28 -9.77
CA PRO A 68 -8.44 -4.53 -9.98
C PRO A 68 -7.54 -5.77 -10.09
N PHE A 69 -6.33 -5.64 -10.67
CA PHE A 69 -5.43 -6.75 -10.92
C PHE A 69 -4.93 -7.46 -9.64
N CYS A 70 -4.90 -6.76 -8.51
CA CYS A 70 -4.46 -7.32 -7.22
C CYS A 70 -5.52 -7.21 -6.12
N ARG A 71 -6.74 -6.79 -6.45
CA ARG A 71 -7.81 -6.47 -5.49
C ARG A 71 -7.33 -5.50 -4.40
N GLY A 72 -6.41 -4.61 -4.78
CA GLY A 72 -5.88 -3.56 -3.92
C GLY A 72 -6.74 -2.31 -4.00
N ARG A 73 -6.78 -1.57 -2.90
CA ARG A 73 -7.51 -0.32 -2.78
C ARG A 73 -6.73 0.63 -1.89
N VAL A 74 -6.44 1.83 -2.38
CA VAL A 74 -5.85 2.90 -1.58
C VAL A 74 -6.94 3.89 -1.24
N GLN A 75 -7.32 3.93 0.02
CA GLN A 75 -8.31 4.85 0.52
C GLN A 75 -7.67 6.21 0.80
N PHE A 76 -8.16 7.26 0.14
CA PHE A 76 -7.76 8.64 0.39
C PHE A 76 -8.81 9.34 1.25
N THR A 77 -8.32 10.11 2.23
CA THR A 77 -9.14 10.96 3.10
C THR A 77 -8.49 12.33 3.20
N TYR A 78 -9.12 13.33 2.64
CA TYR A 78 -8.68 14.72 2.75
C TYR A 78 -9.37 15.41 3.94
N LEU A 79 -8.62 16.19 4.70
CA LEU A 79 -9.10 16.98 5.84
C LEU A 79 -8.52 18.40 5.76
N PRO A 80 -9.33 19.45 5.83
CA PRO A 80 -8.83 20.81 5.89
C PRO A 80 -8.20 21.08 7.25
N VAL A 81 -7.00 21.69 7.25
CA VAL A 81 -6.34 22.15 8.48
C VAL A 81 -6.97 23.46 8.92
N ARG A 82 -7.41 23.53 10.18
CA ARG A 82 -8.04 24.72 10.81
C ARG A 82 -7.46 24.92 12.20
N GLY A 83 -6.12 25.04 12.29
CA GLY A 83 -5.42 25.14 13.57
C GLY A 83 -5.32 23.81 14.34
N ASN A 84 -5.74 22.70 13.73
CA ASN A 84 -5.82 21.36 14.34
C ASN A 84 -4.79 20.37 13.75
N LEU A 85 -3.70 20.86 13.15
CA LEU A 85 -2.72 20.02 12.46
C LEU A 85 -2.14 18.93 13.38
N SER A 86 -1.77 19.29 14.61
CA SER A 86 -1.23 18.32 15.58
C SER A 86 -2.20 17.18 15.80
N ALA A 87 -3.47 17.48 16.05
CA ALA A 87 -4.49 16.45 16.27
C ALA A 87 -4.69 15.55 15.04
N LEU A 88 -4.60 16.09 13.80
CA LEU A 88 -4.69 15.30 12.57
C LEU A 88 -3.47 14.37 12.39
N ILE A 89 -2.27 14.84 12.78
CA ILE A 89 -1.05 14.02 12.75
C ILE A 89 -1.14 12.91 13.79
N ASP A 90 -1.53 13.25 15.03
CA ASP A 90 -1.70 12.28 16.13
C ASP A 90 -2.71 11.20 15.76
N ASP A 91 -3.86 11.59 15.18
CA ASP A 91 -4.89 10.63 14.71
C ASP A 91 -4.37 9.72 13.58
N ALA A 92 -3.59 10.26 12.65
CA ALA A 92 -2.99 9.46 11.59
C ALA A 92 -1.95 8.46 12.12
N GLN A 93 -1.14 8.86 13.10
CA GLN A 93 -0.17 7.99 13.75
C GLN A 93 -0.87 6.91 14.58
N ASP A 94 -1.89 7.27 15.36
CA ASP A 94 -2.68 6.34 16.15
C ASP A 94 -3.36 5.27 15.28
N LEU A 95 -3.88 5.68 14.12
CA LEU A 95 -4.49 4.74 13.17
C LEU A 95 -3.45 3.78 12.60
N ALA A 96 -2.24 4.24 12.27
CA ALA A 96 -1.15 3.37 11.84
C ALA A 96 -0.72 2.40 12.95
N LEU A 97 -0.65 2.87 14.20
CA LEU A 97 -0.29 2.06 15.36
C LEU A 97 -1.33 1.00 15.71
N ARG A 98 -2.62 1.28 15.56
CA ARG A 98 -3.70 0.29 15.81
C ARG A 98 -3.59 -0.93 14.90
N HIS A 99 -3.09 -0.76 13.68
CA HIS A 99 -2.82 -1.88 12.77
C HIS A 99 -1.55 -2.66 13.14
N ASN A 100 -0.70 -2.11 14.02
CA ASN A 100 0.54 -2.75 14.47
C ASN A 100 0.33 -3.85 15.53
N VAL A 101 -0.85 -3.99 16.13
CA VAL A 101 -1.14 -4.99 17.19
C VAL A 101 -0.96 -6.43 16.69
N ALA A 102 -1.07 -6.67 15.38
CA ALA A 102 -0.85 -7.97 14.75
C ALA A 102 0.39 -7.98 13.82
N ALA A 103 1.30 -7.00 13.97
CA ALA A 103 2.40 -6.76 13.05
C ALA A 103 3.76 -7.17 13.64
N ASP A 104 4.68 -7.56 12.75
CA ASP A 104 6.07 -7.90 13.09
C ASP A 104 6.98 -6.66 13.18
N GLY A 105 6.39 -5.47 13.33
CA GLY A 105 7.09 -4.18 13.44
C GLY A 105 6.53 -3.12 12.50
N MET A 106 6.91 -1.87 12.75
CA MET A 106 6.56 -0.72 11.92
C MET A 106 7.81 0.12 11.64
N SER A 107 7.98 0.52 10.38
CA SER A 107 9.00 1.49 9.98
C SER A 107 8.33 2.75 9.44
N GLN A 108 9.02 3.88 9.57
CA GLN A 108 8.56 5.18 9.13
C GLN A 108 9.61 5.82 8.24
N ARG A 109 9.16 6.41 7.12
CA ARG A 109 9.99 7.23 6.25
C ARG A 109 9.42 8.63 6.19
N VAL A 110 10.19 9.61 6.63
CA VAL A 110 9.83 11.04 6.51
C VAL A 110 10.03 11.47 5.06
N TYR A 111 9.08 12.23 4.54
CA TYR A 111 9.11 12.84 3.23
C TYR A 111 9.02 14.36 3.35
N VAL A 112 9.93 15.07 2.69
CA VAL A 112 9.99 16.53 2.68
C VAL A 112 10.20 17.02 1.25
N ASN A 113 9.28 17.84 0.76
CA ASN A 113 9.37 18.49 -0.54
C ASN A 113 8.97 19.96 -0.40
N ASP A 114 9.96 20.83 -0.23
CA ASP A 114 9.74 22.26 -0.02
C ASP A 114 9.16 22.95 -1.25
N SER A 115 9.50 22.46 -2.45
CA SER A 115 9.02 23.05 -3.72
C SER A 115 7.52 22.88 -3.89
N LEU A 116 6.99 21.71 -3.52
CA LEU A 116 5.56 21.39 -3.59
C LEU A 116 4.84 21.64 -2.26
N LYS A 117 5.58 22.04 -1.21
CA LYS A 117 5.08 22.15 0.17
C LYS A 117 4.37 20.87 0.63
N VAL A 118 5.03 19.75 0.43
CA VAL A 118 4.55 18.43 0.84
C VAL A 118 5.45 17.88 1.93
N TYR A 119 4.88 17.73 3.11
CA TYR A 119 5.54 17.21 4.30
C TYR A 119 4.73 16.04 4.83
N GLY A 120 5.34 14.88 5.02
CA GLY A 120 4.58 13.71 5.40
C GLY A 120 5.41 12.56 5.94
N ILE A 121 4.72 11.50 6.31
CA ILE A 121 5.31 10.24 6.73
C ILE A 121 4.65 9.10 5.99
N LEU A 122 5.47 8.19 5.47
CA LEU A 122 5.07 6.89 4.97
C LEU A 122 5.33 5.84 6.07
N PHE A 123 4.28 5.16 6.50
CA PHE A 123 4.32 4.05 7.45
C PHE A 123 4.30 2.73 6.69
N ARG A 124 5.24 1.86 7.02
CA ARG A 124 5.27 0.47 6.57
C ARG A 124 5.06 -0.44 7.78
N ILE A 125 3.98 -1.19 7.78
CA ILE A 125 3.56 -2.08 8.85
C ILE A 125 3.81 -3.50 8.38
N GLY A 126 4.71 -4.22 9.06
CA GLY A 126 5.11 -5.59 8.70
C GLY A 126 4.06 -6.63 9.10
N GLY A 127 4.30 -7.89 8.67
CA GLY A 127 3.43 -9.01 9.04
C GLY A 127 2.08 -9.02 8.32
N ASN A 128 1.08 -9.62 8.97
CA ASN A 128 -0.28 -9.78 8.44
C ASN A 128 -1.21 -8.61 8.78
N ALA A 129 -0.70 -7.38 8.72
CA ALA A 129 -1.51 -6.20 8.99
C ALA A 129 -2.60 -6.01 7.92
N ALA A 130 -3.81 -5.60 8.33
CA ALA A 130 -4.92 -5.32 7.41
C ALA A 130 -4.62 -4.16 6.44
N SER A 131 -3.74 -3.23 6.84
CA SER A 131 -3.23 -2.13 6.05
C SER A 131 -1.72 -2.04 6.22
N GLY A 132 -0.99 -2.65 5.29
CA GLY A 132 0.48 -2.75 5.36
C GLY A 132 1.20 -1.44 5.04
N LEU A 133 0.56 -0.51 4.31
CA LEU A 133 1.10 0.79 3.95
C LEU A 133 0.09 1.88 4.25
N GLN A 134 0.55 2.94 4.90
CA GLN A 134 -0.23 4.14 5.17
C GLN A 134 0.67 5.37 5.01
N PHE A 135 0.10 6.49 4.65
CA PHE A 135 0.80 7.77 4.67
C PHE A 135 -0.12 8.89 5.10
N TYR A 136 0.47 9.97 5.54
CA TYR A 136 -0.16 11.28 5.50
C TYR A 136 0.77 12.29 4.83
N ALA A 137 0.18 13.34 4.28
CA ALA A 137 0.89 14.50 3.75
C ALA A 137 0.12 15.77 4.06
N THR A 138 0.85 16.87 4.27
CA THR A 138 0.29 18.19 4.60
C THR A 138 1.17 19.30 4.03
N ASP A 139 0.57 20.46 3.79
CA ASP A 139 1.29 21.70 3.51
C ASP A 139 1.62 22.50 4.80
N SER A 140 1.35 21.89 5.96
CA SER A 140 1.49 22.48 7.30
C SER A 140 0.56 23.66 7.60
N ALA A 141 -0.28 24.08 6.67
CA ALA A 141 -1.09 25.29 6.83
C ALA A 141 -2.60 25.06 6.61
N ARG A 142 -2.99 24.39 5.51
CA ARG A 142 -4.38 24.30 5.08
C ARG A 142 -4.83 22.90 4.67
N HIS A 143 -3.91 22.10 4.22
CA HIS A 143 -4.19 20.82 3.59
C HIS A 143 -3.60 19.67 4.37
N PHE A 144 -4.40 18.64 4.54
CA PHE A 144 -3.98 17.35 5.10
C PHE A 144 -4.66 16.24 4.32
N VAL A 145 -3.89 15.29 3.83
CA VAL A 145 -4.40 14.08 3.17
C VAL A 145 -3.78 12.85 3.81
N ARG A 146 -4.56 11.81 3.96
CA ARG A 146 -4.13 10.49 4.42
C ARG A 146 -4.51 9.45 3.38
N GLY A 147 -3.62 8.48 3.18
CA GLY A 147 -3.86 7.30 2.37
C GLY A 147 -3.55 6.02 3.12
N ALA A 148 -4.38 4.99 2.92
CA ALA A 148 -4.21 3.68 3.53
C ALA A 148 -4.46 2.57 2.50
N LEU A 149 -3.55 1.60 2.41
CA LEU A 149 -3.67 0.44 1.52
C LEU A 149 -4.51 -0.65 2.17
N TYR A 150 -5.47 -1.18 1.44
CA TYR A 150 -6.21 -2.39 1.77
C TYR A 150 -6.11 -3.39 0.61
N ILE A 151 -5.73 -4.64 0.92
CA ILE A 151 -5.68 -5.73 -0.05
C ILE A 151 -6.70 -6.78 0.37
N TYR A 152 -7.68 -7.04 -0.50
CA TYR A 152 -8.72 -8.04 -0.26
C TYR A 152 -8.23 -9.42 -0.68
N ALA A 153 -7.25 -9.95 0.07
CA ALA A 153 -6.71 -11.30 -0.08
C ALA A 153 -6.50 -11.92 1.29
N HIS A 154 -6.40 -13.25 1.34
CA HIS A 154 -5.97 -13.90 2.59
C HIS A 154 -4.58 -13.39 2.97
N PRO A 155 -4.39 -12.93 4.21
CA PRO A 155 -3.10 -12.45 4.67
C PRO A 155 -2.04 -13.55 4.53
N ASN A 156 -1.09 -13.35 3.64
CA ASN A 156 0.09 -14.18 3.48
C ASN A 156 1.20 -13.28 2.94
N SER A 157 2.11 -12.89 3.82
CA SER A 157 3.18 -11.95 3.52
C SER A 157 4.02 -12.37 2.32
N ASP A 158 4.32 -13.67 2.20
CA ASP A 158 5.21 -14.17 1.13
C ASP A 158 4.56 -14.10 -0.25
N SER A 159 3.26 -14.43 -0.34
CA SER A 159 2.53 -14.38 -1.61
C SER A 159 2.19 -12.97 -2.05
N LEU A 160 2.08 -12.04 -1.12
CA LEU A 160 1.74 -10.63 -1.35
C LEU A 160 2.98 -9.73 -1.48
N ALA A 161 4.20 -10.24 -1.25
CA ALA A 161 5.42 -9.46 -1.32
C ALA A 161 5.56 -8.64 -2.63
N PRO A 162 5.31 -9.18 -3.84
CA PRO A 162 5.39 -8.39 -5.07
C PRO A 162 4.33 -7.27 -5.15
N VAL A 163 3.15 -7.48 -4.54
CA VAL A 163 2.08 -6.49 -4.49
C VAL A 163 2.44 -5.39 -3.50
N HIS A 164 3.03 -5.74 -2.37
CA HIS A 164 3.53 -4.76 -1.40
C HIS A 164 4.63 -3.90 -1.99
N GLU A 165 5.60 -4.49 -2.70
CA GLU A 165 6.67 -3.75 -3.39
C GLU A 165 6.10 -2.78 -4.44
N PHE A 166 5.13 -3.22 -5.22
CA PHE A 166 4.43 -2.36 -6.17
C PHE A 166 3.79 -1.15 -5.45
N PHE A 167 3.07 -1.37 -4.37
CA PHE A 167 2.43 -0.28 -3.63
C PHE A 167 3.42 0.63 -2.90
N GLU A 168 4.58 0.15 -2.48
CA GLU A 168 5.65 1.02 -1.97
C GLU A 168 6.10 2.03 -3.03
N GLY A 169 6.24 1.58 -4.28
CA GLY A 169 6.50 2.47 -5.41
C GLY A 169 5.37 3.46 -5.66
N GLU A 170 4.11 3.01 -5.61
CA GLU A 170 2.94 3.88 -5.79
C GLU A 170 2.82 4.94 -4.68
N PHE A 171 3.01 4.55 -3.41
CA PHE A 171 2.96 5.49 -2.29
C PHE A 171 4.09 6.53 -2.34
N THR A 172 5.28 6.12 -2.79
CA THR A 172 6.38 7.06 -3.06
C THR A 172 5.98 8.02 -4.18
N ARG A 173 5.42 7.51 -5.29
CA ARG A 173 4.93 8.32 -6.41
C ARG A 173 3.86 9.32 -5.95
N TYR A 174 2.91 8.91 -5.09
CA TYR A 174 1.90 9.84 -4.54
C TYR A 174 2.58 11.01 -3.82
N LEU A 175 3.52 10.74 -2.92
CA LEU A 175 4.20 11.79 -2.17
C LEU A 175 5.08 12.69 -3.05
N GLU A 176 5.70 12.14 -4.09
CA GLU A 176 6.55 12.87 -5.02
C GLU A 176 5.78 13.76 -6.00
N THR A 177 4.55 13.38 -6.34
CA THR A 177 3.74 14.06 -7.36
C THR A 177 2.51 14.77 -6.80
N LEU A 178 2.33 14.74 -5.48
CA LEU A 178 1.22 15.40 -4.83
C LEU A 178 1.32 16.90 -5.00
N GLU A 179 0.29 17.51 -5.55
CA GLU A 179 0.14 18.95 -5.68
C GLU A 179 -1.16 19.39 -5.04
N TRP A 180 -1.09 20.45 -4.22
CA TRP A 180 -2.25 21.04 -3.58
C TRP A 180 -2.97 21.97 -4.55
N ARG A 181 -4.30 21.78 -4.69
CA ARG A 181 -5.15 22.65 -5.50
C ARG A 181 -6.05 23.51 -4.62
N GLY A 182 -6.26 24.75 -5.03
CA GLY A 182 -7.25 25.63 -4.39
C GLY A 182 -6.72 26.71 -3.47
N ALA A 183 -5.45 27.12 -3.63
CA ALA A 183 -4.95 28.36 -3.04
C ALA A 183 -3.84 29.05 -3.83
N SER A 184 -3.76 28.77 -5.12
CA SER A 184 -2.94 29.57 -6.02
C SER A 184 -3.87 30.40 -6.86
N GLY A 185 -4.25 31.57 -6.38
CA GLY A 185 -4.35 32.69 -7.29
C GLY A 185 -2.99 32.74 -7.99
N ARG A 186 -2.88 32.23 -9.21
CA ARG A 186 -1.81 32.64 -10.11
C ARG A 186 -1.94 34.14 -10.26
N PRO A 187 -0.84 34.90 -10.15
CA PRO A 187 -0.85 36.33 -10.45
C PRO A 187 -1.32 36.58 -11.85
#